data_6bc7113de0f20af812ffd700f73444e0
#
_entry.id   6bc7113de0f20af812ffd700f73444e0
#
_cell.length_a   1.000
_cell.length_b   1.000
_cell.length_c   1.000
_cell.angle_alpha   90.00
_cell.angle_beta   90.00
_cell.angle_gamma   90.00
#
_symmetry.space_group_name_H-M   'P 1'
#
loop_
_entity.id
_entity.type
_entity.pdbx_description
1 polymer ?
#
loop_
_entity_poly.entity_id
_entity_poly.type
_entity_poly.pdbx_seq_one_letter_code
_entity_poly.pdbx_strand_id
1 'polypeptide(L)'
;MTVLQMALFASDLKTEWVPPAELPDIFDAKTIAIDVETRDPNLMTRGPGWSRKDGEIVGYAVAVDGWAGYLPINHFGGGNLDKRLVERWMKKVCATPADKVFHNAQYDVGWLKAHGIEVNGRIIDTMVVANLLDENRRSYSLNAIAYAYLDKVKSEKGLVEAAREFGLDPKAEMWKMPAMFVGPYAQVDAELTLELWNFFRVKIGQEGIQSIVDLELKLIPCLVEMTWRGVRVDLDAAERAKTGLMKREDLVKKRIKELVGAPVEIWAAQSLSSAFDKLSVPYPRTELGAPSFTKSFLEEQTHELPKLVVEARSLNKIQGTFISSILKHVGSDGRIHGNINQIRDGQGGTVSGRISMSNPNLQQIPARDPELGPLIRSLFLPEEGDQWASIDFSQQEPRILVHYASVFGKARDLPLRGVEEFVDGYRNDPDMDFHTMVAEMAGINRKQAKTINLGMMYGMGVNKLSEQLDIPLDDAKDLIAQYHERVPFVKMLMRGVTDRLNDKASGGAIRSLKGRKCRFDLWEPDTFAMTKALPYQEAVLEYGATARLKRAYTYKALNRLIQASAADMTKQAMVNVYETGKVPLIQIHDELAVSVKNKEEAEGIADIMQTAVPLEVPSVCDIEIGASWGTAA
;
A
#
# COMPACT_ATOMS: atom_id res chain seq x y z
N MET A 1 -14.37 -32.37 -17.10
CA MET A 1 -14.71 -33.66 -16.48
C MET A 1 -16.08 -33.53 -15.82
N THR A 2 -16.97 -34.52 -15.99
CA THR A 2 -18.26 -34.52 -15.28
C THR A 2 -18.06 -35.02 -13.85
N VAL A 3 -19.01 -34.73 -12.93
CA VAL A 3 -18.99 -35.21 -11.54
C VAL A 3 -18.85 -36.76 -11.49
N LEU A 4 -19.46 -37.46 -12.45
CA LEU A 4 -19.37 -38.92 -12.56
C LEU A 4 -17.96 -39.38 -12.96
N GLN A 5 -17.25 -38.63 -13.81
CA GLN A 5 -15.85 -38.92 -14.19
C GLN A 5 -14.88 -38.64 -13.03
N MET A 6 -15.12 -37.58 -12.26
CA MET A 6 -14.34 -37.30 -11.02
C MET A 6 -14.51 -38.40 -9.97
N ALA A 7 -15.74 -38.91 -9.78
CA ALA A 7 -16.02 -40.00 -8.85
C ALA A 7 -15.35 -41.33 -9.25
N LEU A 8 -15.17 -41.59 -10.54
CA LEU A 8 -14.52 -42.81 -11.04
C LEU A 8 -12.96 -42.77 -10.85
N PHE A 9 -12.35 -41.60 -10.90
CA PHE A 9 -10.91 -41.43 -10.67
C PHE A 9 -10.53 -41.33 -9.19
N ALA A 10 -11.48 -41.02 -8.30
CA ALA A 10 -11.26 -40.89 -6.85
C ALA A 10 -11.10 -42.22 -6.11
N SER A 11 -11.13 -43.37 -6.80
CA SER A 11 -11.14 -44.68 -6.14
C SER A 11 -9.87 -45.04 -5.36
N ASP A 12 -8.74 -44.42 -5.68
CA ASP A 12 -7.46 -44.71 -5.04
C ASP A 12 -7.04 -43.67 -3.99
N LEU A 13 -7.69 -42.50 -3.98
CA LEU A 13 -7.43 -41.45 -2.98
C LEU A 13 -8.34 -41.65 -1.77
N LYS A 14 -7.75 -41.89 -0.61
CA LYS A 14 -8.50 -42.08 0.65
C LYS A 14 -8.34 -40.87 1.56
N THR A 15 -9.44 -40.40 2.11
CA THR A 15 -9.50 -39.46 3.23
C THR A 15 -10.57 -39.90 4.18
N GLU A 16 -10.30 -39.80 5.47
CA GLU A 16 -11.30 -40.09 6.51
C GLU A 16 -12.13 -38.86 6.88
N TRP A 17 -11.79 -37.69 6.30
CA TRP A 17 -12.49 -36.45 6.61
C TRP A 17 -13.92 -36.47 6.07
N VAL A 18 -14.86 -36.06 6.93
CA VAL A 18 -16.25 -35.82 6.59
C VAL A 18 -16.70 -34.48 7.14
N PRO A 19 -17.61 -33.77 6.47
CA PRO A 19 -18.15 -32.52 7.02
C PRO A 19 -18.91 -32.80 8.33
N PRO A 20 -19.00 -31.79 9.23
CA PRO A 20 -19.78 -31.95 10.47
C PRO A 20 -21.19 -32.40 10.20
N ALA A 21 -21.65 -33.42 10.91
CA ALA A 21 -23.01 -33.95 10.79
C ALA A 21 -24.08 -32.96 11.30
N GLU A 22 -23.71 -32.15 12.28
CA GLU A 22 -24.56 -31.12 12.87
C GLU A 22 -23.77 -29.81 12.99
N LEU A 23 -24.46 -28.68 12.84
CA LEU A 23 -23.87 -27.35 13.04
C LEU A 23 -23.82 -27.08 14.55
N PRO A 24 -22.62 -26.82 15.12
CA PRO A 24 -22.47 -26.66 16.56
C PRO A 24 -23.08 -25.34 17.07
N ASP A 25 -23.48 -25.36 18.33
CA ASP A 25 -23.82 -24.12 19.04
C ASP A 25 -22.54 -23.46 19.56
N ILE A 26 -22.06 -22.47 18.85
CA ILE A 26 -20.83 -21.70 19.18
C ILE A 26 -21.15 -20.21 19.40
N PHE A 27 -22.42 -19.86 19.60
CA PHE A 27 -22.86 -18.48 19.64
C PHE A 27 -22.38 -17.72 20.88
N ASP A 28 -22.01 -18.41 21.95
CA ASP A 28 -21.45 -17.86 23.19
C ASP A 28 -19.90 -17.79 23.17
N ALA A 29 -19.25 -18.25 22.09
CA ALA A 29 -17.81 -18.17 21.96
C ALA A 29 -17.35 -16.69 21.95
N LYS A 30 -16.26 -16.38 22.66
CA LYS A 30 -15.71 -15.03 22.73
C LYS A 30 -14.87 -14.68 21.49
N THR A 31 -14.30 -15.69 20.86
CA THR A 31 -13.41 -15.58 19.70
C THR A 31 -13.73 -16.67 18.72
N ILE A 32 -13.93 -16.32 17.46
CA ILE A 32 -14.28 -17.21 16.37
C ILE A 32 -13.36 -16.94 15.20
N ALA A 33 -12.54 -17.90 14.80
CA ALA A 33 -11.75 -17.81 13.58
C ALA A 33 -12.61 -18.28 12.40
N ILE A 34 -12.51 -17.56 11.29
CA ILE A 34 -13.26 -17.82 10.05
C ILE A 34 -12.31 -17.70 8.87
N ASP A 35 -12.42 -18.64 7.94
CA ASP A 35 -11.75 -18.62 6.65
C ASP A 35 -12.76 -19.07 5.58
N VAL A 36 -12.73 -18.45 4.39
CA VAL A 36 -13.67 -18.78 3.31
C VAL A 36 -12.95 -19.36 2.11
N GLU A 37 -13.39 -20.52 1.67
CA GLU A 37 -12.96 -21.08 0.40
C GLU A 37 -13.86 -20.58 -0.73
N THR A 38 -13.28 -20.18 -1.85
CA THR A 38 -14.00 -19.45 -2.88
C THR A 38 -13.74 -19.99 -4.28
N ARG A 39 -14.67 -19.71 -5.16
CA ARG A 39 -14.46 -19.66 -6.59
C ARG A 39 -14.26 -18.19 -6.98
N ASP A 40 -13.02 -17.79 -7.31
CA ASP A 40 -12.67 -16.43 -7.71
C ASP A 40 -11.84 -16.47 -9.01
N PRO A 41 -12.52 -16.56 -10.18
CA PRO A 41 -11.84 -16.92 -11.45
C PRO A 41 -10.90 -15.84 -11.98
N ASN A 42 -11.08 -14.59 -11.57
CA ASN A 42 -10.29 -13.45 -12.04
C ASN A 42 -9.37 -12.86 -10.96
N LEU A 43 -9.18 -13.55 -9.83
CA LEU A 43 -8.38 -13.07 -8.70
C LEU A 43 -6.99 -12.55 -9.12
N MET A 44 -6.27 -13.32 -9.93
CA MET A 44 -4.90 -12.99 -10.35
C MET A 44 -4.82 -11.84 -11.36
N THR A 45 -5.90 -11.57 -12.10
CA THR A 45 -5.90 -10.61 -13.21
C THR A 45 -6.64 -9.31 -12.92
N ARG A 46 -7.61 -9.35 -11.99
CA ARG A 46 -8.48 -8.22 -11.65
C ARG A 46 -8.61 -7.97 -10.14
N GLY A 47 -7.87 -8.73 -9.32
CA GLY A 47 -8.03 -8.73 -7.86
C GLY A 47 -9.28 -9.46 -7.38
N PRO A 48 -9.60 -9.41 -6.07
CA PRO A 48 -10.72 -10.11 -5.47
C PRO A 48 -12.06 -9.82 -6.15
N GLY A 49 -12.81 -10.88 -6.45
CA GLY A 49 -14.06 -10.81 -7.21
C GLY A 49 -15.29 -10.40 -6.42
N TRP A 50 -15.22 -10.38 -5.10
CA TRP A 50 -16.36 -10.17 -4.23
C TRP A 50 -17.08 -8.82 -4.43
N SER A 51 -16.35 -7.73 -4.67
CA SER A 51 -16.94 -6.41 -4.92
C SER A 51 -17.64 -6.33 -6.29
N ARG A 52 -17.16 -7.09 -7.27
CA ARG A 52 -17.73 -7.17 -8.62
C ARG A 52 -18.76 -8.27 -8.79
N LYS A 53 -19.03 -9.06 -7.74
CA LYS A 53 -19.88 -10.27 -7.77
C LYS A 53 -19.39 -11.29 -8.81
N ASP A 54 -18.08 -11.44 -8.92
CA ASP A 54 -17.39 -12.29 -9.89
C ASP A 54 -16.80 -13.50 -9.18
N GLY A 55 -17.68 -14.43 -8.81
CA GLY A 55 -17.35 -15.62 -8.05
C GLY A 55 -18.35 -15.91 -6.94
N GLU A 56 -17.97 -16.78 -6.01
CA GLU A 56 -18.86 -17.20 -4.91
C GLU A 56 -18.06 -17.93 -3.82
N ILE A 57 -18.64 -18.01 -2.60
CA ILE A 57 -18.12 -18.85 -1.52
C ILE A 57 -18.51 -20.31 -1.82
N VAL A 58 -17.53 -21.21 -1.67
CA VAL A 58 -17.74 -22.67 -1.82
C VAL A 58 -17.74 -23.41 -0.49
N GLY A 59 -17.24 -22.78 0.57
CA GLY A 59 -17.32 -23.32 1.92
C GLY A 59 -16.77 -22.35 2.97
N TYR A 60 -17.08 -22.64 4.22
CA TYR A 60 -16.66 -21.88 5.38
C TYR A 60 -15.87 -22.78 6.33
N ALA A 61 -14.65 -22.41 6.66
CA ALA A 61 -13.90 -22.99 7.76
C ALA A 61 -14.09 -22.14 9.01
N VAL A 62 -14.41 -22.77 10.12
CA VAL A 62 -14.69 -22.08 11.39
C VAL A 62 -14.00 -22.81 12.52
N ALA A 63 -13.33 -22.07 13.42
CA ALA A 63 -12.72 -22.61 14.62
C ALA A 63 -13.03 -21.75 15.85
N VAL A 64 -13.26 -22.45 16.97
CA VAL A 64 -13.38 -21.92 18.32
C VAL A 64 -12.59 -22.80 19.27
N ASP A 65 -12.39 -22.37 20.51
CA ASP A 65 -11.73 -23.22 21.50
C ASP A 65 -12.47 -24.57 21.64
N GLY A 66 -11.76 -25.65 21.33
CA GLY A 66 -12.27 -27.01 21.44
C GLY A 66 -13.05 -27.55 20.24
N TRP A 67 -13.27 -26.76 19.18
CA TRP A 67 -13.90 -27.23 17.97
C TRP A 67 -13.42 -26.49 16.73
N ALA A 68 -13.26 -27.24 15.63
CA ALA A 68 -13.08 -26.68 14.29
C ALA A 68 -13.78 -27.55 13.25
N GLY A 69 -14.21 -26.95 12.15
CA GLY A 69 -14.85 -27.66 11.06
C GLY A 69 -14.86 -26.86 9.77
N TYR A 70 -14.93 -27.56 8.66
CA TYR A 70 -15.18 -26.99 7.35
C TYR A 70 -16.61 -27.33 6.90
N LEU A 71 -17.34 -26.34 6.44
CA LEU A 71 -18.73 -26.41 6.03
C LEU A 71 -18.83 -26.17 4.50
N PRO A 72 -18.66 -27.20 3.67
CA PRO A 72 -18.73 -27.08 2.22
C PRO A 72 -20.18 -26.85 1.77
N ILE A 73 -20.39 -25.92 0.82
CA ILE A 73 -21.72 -25.55 0.34
C ILE A 73 -21.87 -25.57 -1.19
N ASN A 74 -20.75 -25.45 -1.92
CA ASN A 74 -20.84 -25.30 -3.38
C ASN A 74 -19.63 -25.87 -4.12
N HIS A 75 -19.04 -26.96 -3.63
CA HIS A 75 -18.01 -27.70 -4.38
C HIS A 75 -18.64 -28.43 -5.57
N PHE A 76 -18.07 -28.24 -6.75
CA PHE A 76 -18.52 -28.89 -7.98
C PHE A 76 -18.38 -30.43 -7.91
N GLY A 77 -17.30 -30.91 -7.26
CA GLY A 77 -17.05 -32.34 -7.04
C GLY A 77 -17.99 -33.00 -6.01
N GLY A 78 -18.86 -32.24 -5.36
CA GLY A 78 -19.84 -32.76 -4.38
C GLY A 78 -19.32 -32.80 -2.95
N GLY A 79 -20.09 -33.48 -2.06
CA GLY A 79 -19.81 -33.53 -0.62
C GLY A 79 -20.30 -32.29 0.13
N ASN A 80 -21.24 -31.52 -0.45
CA ASN A 80 -21.77 -30.29 0.12
C ASN A 80 -22.86 -30.57 1.17
N LEU A 81 -22.90 -29.71 2.17
CA LEU A 81 -24.02 -29.57 3.11
C LEU A 81 -25.16 -28.76 2.49
N ASP A 82 -26.29 -28.67 3.18
CA ASP A 82 -27.39 -27.79 2.78
C ASP A 82 -26.93 -26.32 2.86
N LYS A 83 -26.79 -25.69 1.71
CA LYS A 83 -26.30 -24.31 1.57
C LYS A 83 -27.12 -23.31 2.39
N ARG A 84 -28.47 -23.44 2.37
CA ARG A 84 -29.33 -22.49 3.06
C ARG A 84 -29.22 -22.62 4.58
N LEU A 85 -29.04 -23.85 5.05
CA LEU A 85 -28.85 -24.13 6.47
C LEU A 85 -27.52 -23.55 6.97
N VAL A 86 -26.45 -23.83 6.25
CA VAL A 86 -25.10 -23.33 6.59
C VAL A 86 -25.06 -21.81 6.53
N GLU A 87 -25.55 -21.16 5.48
CA GLU A 87 -25.56 -19.70 5.36
C GLU A 87 -26.40 -19.03 6.46
N ARG A 88 -27.51 -19.63 6.86
CA ARG A 88 -28.29 -19.13 7.99
C ARG A 88 -27.53 -19.23 9.31
N TRP A 89 -26.83 -20.33 9.51
CA TRP A 89 -25.97 -20.51 10.69
C TRP A 89 -24.81 -19.51 10.68
N MET A 90 -24.11 -19.35 9.56
CA MET A 90 -23.03 -18.35 9.42
C MET A 90 -23.50 -16.92 9.69
N LYS A 91 -24.70 -16.55 9.22
CA LYS A 91 -25.31 -15.25 9.57
C LYS A 91 -25.46 -15.05 11.07
N LYS A 92 -25.89 -16.10 11.80
CA LYS A 92 -25.99 -16.05 13.25
C LYS A 92 -24.61 -15.95 13.92
N VAL A 93 -23.64 -16.75 13.46
CA VAL A 93 -22.25 -16.72 13.97
C VAL A 93 -21.62 -15.34 13.78
N CYS A 94 -21.72 -14.78 12.58
CA CYS A 94 -21.17 -13.47 12.27
C CYS A 94 -21.89 -12.32 13.00
N ALA A 95 -23.17 -12.48 13.32
CA ALA A 95 -23.96 -11.50 14.06
C ALA A 95 -23.64 -11.43 15.57
N THR A 96 -22.93 -12.41 16.15
CA THR A 96 -22.54 -12.40 17.55
C THR A 96 -21.56 -11.28 17.85
N PRO A 97 -21.46 -10.76 19.10
CA PRO A 97 -20.49 -9.75 19.49
C PRO A 97 -19.05 -10.28 19.65
N ALA A 98 -18.83 -11.58 19.43
CA ALA A 98 -17.54 -12.22 19.51
C ALA A 98 -16.50 -11.54 18.59
N ASP A 99 -15.23 -11.59 18.97
CA ASP A 99 -14.13 -11.26 18.08
C ASP A 99 -14.10 -12.22 16.89
N LYS A 100 -14.07 -11.72 15.67
CA LYS A 100 -13.94 -12.52 14.45
C LYS A 100 -12.50 -12.43 13.94
N VAL A 101 -11.83 -13.55 13.88
CA VAL A 101 -10.40 -13.66 13.52
C VAL A 101 -10.27 -14.23 12.13
N PHE A 102 -9.47 -13.56 11.31
CA PHE A 102 -9.19 -13.92 9.92
C PHE A 102 -7.68 -13.92 9.67
N HIS A 103 -7.28 -14.46 8.53
CA HIS A 103 -5.96 -14.26 7.98
C HIS A 103 -6.08 -13.67 6.57
N ASN A 104 -5.83 -12.37 6.40
CA ASN A 104 -6.19 -11.53 5.25
C ASN A 104 -7.69 -11.16 5.24
N ALA A 105 -8.14 -10.58 6.34
CA ALA A 105 -9.54 -10.29 6.64
C ALA A 105 -10.31 -9.53 5.53
N GLN A 106 -9.66 -8.67 4.75
CA GLN A 106 -10.33 -7.94 3.66
C GLN A 106 -10.93 -8.91 2.62
N TYR A 107 -10.28 -10.04 2.38
CA TYR A 107 -10.76 -11.05 1.44
C TYR A 107 -12.01 -11.75 1.97
N ASP A 108 -11.94 -12.30 3.18
CA ASP A 108 -13.03 -13.08 3.79
C ASP A 108 -14.23 -12.20 4.11
N VAL A 109 -14.02 -11.05 4.75
CA VAL A 109 -15.09 -10.09 5.07
C VAL A 109 -15.75 -9.57 3.81
N GLY A 110 -14.99 -9.34 2.74
CA GLY A 110 -15.50 -8.94 1.43
C GLY A 110 -16.43 -10.01 0.84
N TRP A 111 -16.04 -11.29 0.86
CA TRP A 111 -16.87 -12.38 0.38
C TRP A 111 -18.11 -12.62 1.27
N LEU A 112 -17.98 -12.54 2.59
CA LEU A 112 -19.12 -12.59 3.52
C LEU A 112 -20.13 -11.50 3.19
N LYS A 113 -19.66 -10.25 2.99
CA LYS A 113 -20.50 -9.12 2.56
C LYS A 113 -21.19 -9.37 1.23
N ALA A 114 -20.49 -9.92 0.24
CA ALA A 114 -21.07 -10.26 -1.07
C ALA A 114 -22.20 -11.29 -0.97
N HIS A 115 -22.17 -12.17 0.05
CA HIS A 115 -23.21 -13.13 0.36
C HIS A 115 -24.27 -12.62 1.35
N GLY A 116 -24.26 -11.31 1.67
CA GLY A 116 -25.22 -10.70 2.59
C GLY A 116 -25.06 -11.19 4.04
N ILE A 117 -23.83 -11.47 4.44
CA ILE A 117 -23.43 -11.82 5.80
C ILE A 117 -22.65 -10.65 6.38
N GLU A 118 -23.24 -9.94 7.32
CA GLU A 118 -22.58 -8.85 8.06
C GLU A 118 -21.78 -9.43 9.22
N VAL A 119 -20.59 -8.87 9.44
CA VAL A 119 -19.67 -9.28 10.50
C VAL A 119 -19.74 -8.27 11.64
N ASN A 120 -20.34 -8.68 12.75
CA ASN A 120 -20.38 -7.90 13.99
C ASN A 120 -19.22 -8.28 14.92
N GLY A 121 -18.99 -7.43 15.93
CA GLY A 121 -17.85 -7.58 16.81
C GLY A 121 -16.56 -7.01 16.21
N ARG A 122 -15.45 -7.27 16.85
CA ARG A 122 -14.13 -6.81 16.39
C ARG A 122 -13.61 -7.72 15.28
N ILE A 123 -13.20 -7.14 14.18
CA ILE A 123 -12.51 -7.84 13.10
C ILE A 123 -11.01 -7.85 13.41
N ILE A 124 -10.43 -9.02 13.44
CA ILE A 124 -9.00 -9.25 13.72
C ILE A 124 -8.38 -9.90 12.50
N ASP A 125 -7.23 -9.36 12.08
CA ASP A 125 -6.45 -9.92 10.97
C ASP A 125 -5.06 -10.33 11.47
N THR A 126 -4.80 -11.63 11.52
CA THR A 126 -3.52 -12.18 11.97
C THR A 126 -2.38 -11.85 11.02
N MET A 127 -2.65 -11.62 9.72
CA MET A 127 -1.67 -11.19 8.74
C MET A 127 -1.21 -9.75 9.00
N VAL A 128 -2.14 -8.85 9.32
CA VAL A 128 -1.85 -7.46 9.70
C VAL A 128 -1.07 -7.41 11.01
N VAL A 129 -1.48 -8.18 12.02
CA VAL A 129 -0.77 -8.25 13.30
C VAL A 129 0.65 -8.79 13.13
N ALA A 130 0.84 -9.83 12.32
CA ALA A 130 2.17 -10.38 12.02
C ALA A 130 3.08 -9.33 11.37
N ASN A 131 2.54 -8.49 10.47
CA ASN A 131 3.29 -7.38 9.87
C ASN A 131 3.70 -6.32 10.90
N LEU A 132 2.84 -5.98 11.86
CA LEU A 132 3.17 -5.05 12.94
C LEU A 132 4.20 -5.61 13.92
N LEU A 133 4.22 -6.94 14.10
CA LEU A 133 5.24 -7.62 14.90
C LEU A 133 6.60 -7.69 14.20
N ASP A 134 6.61 -7.80 12.86
CA ASP A 134 7.84 -7.81 12.06
C ASP A 134 7.54 -7.40 10.61
N GLU A 135 7.74 -6.12 10.29
CA GLU A 135 7.50 -5.52 8.97
C GLU A 135 8.57 -5.87 7.91
N ASN A 136 9.65 -6.52 8.33
CA ASN A 136 10.77 -6.89 7.45
C ASN A 136 10.64 -8.29 6.84
N ARG A 137 9.60 -9.04 7.20
CA ARG A 137 9.37 -10.39 6.66
C ARG A 137 9.13 -10.37 5.15
N ARG A 138 9.56 -11.44 4.49
CA ARG A 138 9.36 -11.63 3.05
C ARG A 138 7.96 -12.14 2.69
N SER A 139 7.32 -12.86 3.63
CA SER A 139 6.00 -13.45 3.43
C SER A 139 5.19 -13.40 4.71
N TYR A 140 3.92 -13.08 4.57
CA TYR A 140 2.91 -13.11 5.62
C TYR A 140 1.83 -14.17 5.34
N SER A 141 2.07 -15.12 4.42
CA SER A 141 1.15 -16.25 4.22
C SER A 141 0.97 -17.04 5.51
N LEU A 142 -0.22 -17.61 5.69
CA LEU A 142 -0.58 -18.36 6.91
C LEU A 142 0.47 -19.43 7.26
N ASN A 143 0.95 -20.19 6.26
CA ASN A 143 2.00 -21.19 6.46
C ASN A 143 3.31 -20.59 6.97
N ALA A 144 3.75 -19.47 6.38
CA ALA A 144 4.99 -18.81 6.79
C ALA A 144 4.91 -18.24 8.21
N ILE A 145 3.74 -17.73 8.58
CA ILE A 145 3.50 -17.14 9.91
C ILE A 145 3.29 -18.24 10.96
N ALA A 146 2.53 -19.30 10.65
CA ALA A 146 2.36 -20.44 11.54
C ALA A 146 3.70 -21.14 11.85
N TYR A 147 4.54 -21.33 10.83
CA TYR A 147 5.88 -21.88 11.03
C TYR A 147 6.72 -20.98 11.96
N ALA A 148 6.72 -19.67 11.70
CA ALA A 148 7.59 -18.75 12.41
C ALA A 148 7.21 -18.52 13.90
N TYR A 149 5.93 -18.57 14.21
CA TYR A 149 5.42 -18.21 15.54
C TYR A 149 4.88 -19.38 16.36
N LEU A 150 4.45 -20.46 15.70
CA LEU A 150 3.89 -21.65 16.33
C LEU A 150 4.74 -22.91 16.12
N ASP A 151 5.79 -22.86 15.29
CA ASP A 151 6.58 -24.02 14.84
C ASP A 151 5.69 -25.12 14.21
N LYS A 152 4.62 -24.69 13.52
CA LYS A 152 3.66 -25.58 12.86
C LYS A 152 3.78 -25.48 11.34
N VAL A 153 3.79 -26.63 10.69
CA VAL A 153 3.77 -26.74 9.22
C VAL A 153 2.44 -27.34 8.79
N LYS A 154 1.68 -26.59 7.99
CA LYS A 154 0.47 -27.10 7.37
C LYS A 154 0.83 -28.05 6.24
N SER A 155 0.29 -29.27 6.27
CA SER A 155 0.46 -30.21 5.16
C SER A 155 -0.58 -29.93 4.06
N GLU A 156 -0.09 -29.52 2.89
CA GLU A 156 -0.92 -29.38 1.68
C GLU A 156 -0.91 -30.67 0.81
N LYS A 157 -0.24 -31.73 1.29
CA LYS A 157 0.03 -32.94 0.48
C LYS A 157 -1.23 -33.59 -0.08
N GLY A 158 -2.23 -33.83 0.75
CA GLY A 158 -3.49 -34.46 0.33
C GLY A 158 -4.25 -33.63 -0.70
N LEU A 159 -4.28 -32.30 -0.53
CA LEU A 159 -4.90 -31.38 -1.48
C LEU A 159 -4.18 -31.39 -2.84
N VAL A 160 -2.83 -31.31 -2.82
CA VAL A 160 -2.00 -31.30 -4.03
C VAL A 160 -2.08 -32.64 -4.76
N GLU A 161 -2.08 -33.78 -4.06
CA GLU A 161 -2.23 -35.10 -4.65
C GLU A 161 -3.60 -35.25 -5.32
N ALA A 162 -4.67 -34.83 -4.63
CA ALA A 162 -6.02 -34.85 -5.20
C ALA A 162 -6.12 -33.95 -6.44
N ALA A 163 -5.63 -32.72 -6.36
CA ALA A 163 -5.63 -31.78 -7.49
C ALA A 163 -4.91 -32.36 -8.71
N ARG A 164 -3.75 -33.01 -8.50
CA ARG A 164 -2.99 -33.66 -9.58
C ARG A 164 -3.77 -34.80 -10.24
N GLU A 165 -4.43 -35.65 -9.46
CA GLU A 165 -5.25 -36.73 -10.02
C GLU A 165 -6.44 -36.19 -10.83
N PHE A 166 -7.03 -35.09 -10.42
CA PHE A 166 -8.11 -34.43 -11.16
C PHE A 166 -7.63 -33.54 -12.31
N GLY A 167 -6.31 -33.33 -12.47
CA GLY A 167 -5.75 -32.43 -13.48
C GLY A 167 -6.11 -30.96 -13.22
N LEU A 168 -6.17 -30.54 -11.95
CA LEU A 168 -6.58 -29.22 -11.48
C LEU A 168 -5.42 -28.48 -10.82
N ASP A 169 -5.48 -27.15 -10.83
CA ASP A 169 -4.65 -26.34 -9.96
C ASP A 169 -5.15 -26.43 -8.50
N PRO A 170 -4.30 -26.78 -7.52
CA PRO A 170 -4.73 -27.01 -6.14
C PRO A 170 -5.30 -25.80 -5.44
N LYS A 171 -4.98 -24.57 -5.87
CA LYS A 171 -5.46 -23.32 -5.26
C LYS A 171 -6.49 -22.61 -6.15
N ALA A 172 -6.21 -22.41 -7.40
CA ALA A 172 -7.09 -21.68 -8.32
C ALA A 172 -8.37 -22.46 -8.66
N GLU A 173 -8.31 -23.81 -8.63
CA GLU A 173 -9.41 -24.69 -9.02
C GLU A 173 -9.92 -25.61 -7.90
N MET A 174 -9.58 -25.32 -6.65
CA MET A 174 -9.99 -26.06 -5.45
C MET A 174 -11.51 -26.26 -5.38
N TRP A 175 -12.27 -25.28 -5.81
CA TRP A 175 -13.73 -25.33 -5.86
C TRP A 175 -14.31 -26.44 -6.77
N LYS A 176 -13.51 -26.99 -7.69
CA LYS A 176 -13.91 -28.10 -8.56
C LYS A 176 -13.76 -29.47 -7.90
N MET A 177 -12.92 -29.56 -6.87
CA MET A 177 -12.67 -30.82 -6.18
C MET A 177 -13.83 -31.22 -5.27
N PRO A 178 -14.01 -32.53 -4.97
CA PRO A 178 -14.90 -32.99 -3.89
C PRO A 178 -14.46 -32.38 -2.55
N ALA A 179 -15.42 -31.95 -1.75
CA ALA A 179 -15.19 -31.27 -0.47
C ALA A 179 -14.32 -32.09 0.51
N MET A 180 -14.38 -33.42 0.44
CA MET A 180 -13.60 -34.33 1.30
C MET A 180 -12.07 -34.15 1.16
N PHE A 181 -11.57 -33.68 0.02
CA PHE A 181 -10.14 -33.42 -0.18
C PHE A 181 -9.72 -31.99 0.21
N VAL A 182 -10.68 -31.07 0.24
CA VAL A 182 -10.47 -29.68 0.62
C VAL A 182 -10.65 -29.47 2.13
N GLY A 183 -11.59 -30.22 2.74
CA GLY A 183 -11.97 -30.06 4.14
C GLY A 183 -10.82 -30.09 5.15
N PRO A 184 -9.92 -31.09 5.11
CA PRO A 184 -8.77 -31.12 6.04
C PRO A 184 -7.89 -29.88 5.92
N TYR A 185 -7.70 -29.37 4.69
CA TYR A 185 -6.91 -28.20 4.41
C TYR A 185 -7.56 -26.93 4.98
N ALA A 186 -8.82 -26.68 4.65
CA ALA A 186 -9.56 -25.49 5.07
C ALA A 186 -9.79 -25.44 6.58
N GLN A 187 -10.09 -26.58 7.21
CA GLN A 187 -10.25 -26.66 8.66
C GLN A 187 -8.99 -26.23 9.39
N VAL A 188 -7.81 -26.71 8.96
CA VAL A 188 -6.51 -26.36 9.56
C VAL A 188 -6.23 -24.87 9.40
N ASP A 189 -6.70 -24.19 8.34
CA ASP A 189 -6.50 -22.75 8.18
C ASP A 189 -7.23 -21.96 9.26
N ALA A 190 -8.47 -22.31 9.58
CA ALA A 190 -9.20 -21.69 10.69
C ALA A 190 -8.57 -22.00 12.06
N GLU A 191 -8.10 -23.24 12.28
CA GLU A 191 -7.41 -23.64 13.53
C GLU A 191 -6.13 -22.84 13.74
N LEU A 192 -5.26 -22.77 12.72
CA LEU A 192 -4.00 -22.02 12.79
C LEU A 192 -4.25 -20.52 12.96
N THR A 193 -5.29 -19.99 12.33
CA THR A 193 -5.68 -18.57 12.47
C THR A 193 -6.08 -18.25 13.91
N LEU A 194 -6.84 -19.12 14.57
CA LEU A 194 -7.21 -18.98 15.99
C LEU A 194 -5.98 -19.07 16.91
N GLU A 195 -5.13 -20.07 16.68
CA GLU A 195 -3.92 -20.26 17.47
C GLU A 195 -2.95 -19.08 17.34
N LEU A 196 -2.76 -18.56 16.12
CA LEU A 196 -1.95 -17.37 15.88
C LEU A 196 -2.49 -16.17 16.64
N TRP A 197 -3.81 -15.95 16.65
CA TRP A 197 -4.38 -14.87 17.44
C TRP A 197 -4.13 -15.08 18.94
N ASN A 198 -4.33 -16.28 19.46
CA ASN A 198 -4.05 -16.60 20.86
C ASN A 198 -2.58 -16.33 21.25
N PHE A 199 -1.65 -16.55 20.34
CA PHE A 199 -0.24 -16.21 20.52
C PHE A 199 -0.01 -14.70 20.42
N PHE A 200 -0.57 -14.05 19.39
CA PHE A 200 -0.32 -12.64 19.10
C PHE A 200 -0.85 -11.69 20.15
N ARG A 201 -2.01 -11.95 20.75
CA ARG A 201 -2.56 -11.09 21.81
C ARG A 201 -1.61 -10.92 23.00
N VAL A 202 -0.80 -11.96 23.30
CA VAL A 202 0.24 -11.88 24.33
C VAL A 202 1.42 -11.05 23.83
N LYS A 203 1.86 -11.29 22.60
CA LYS A 203 2.98 -10.56 21.97
C LYS A 203 2.70 -9.08 21.80
N ILE A 204 1.50 -8.68 21.42
CA ILE A 204 1.08 -7.29 21.30
C ILE A 204 1.34 -6.53 22.61
N GLY A 205 0.94 -7.11 23.75
CA GLY A 205 1.20 -6.55 25.07
C GLY A 205 2.69 -6.45 25.41
N GLN A 206 3.44 -7.53 25.17
CA GLN A 206 4.89 -7.57 25.39
C GLN A 206 5.64 -6.53 24.54
N GLU A 207 5.23 -6.37 23.28
CA GLU A 207 5.82 -5.43 22.33
C GLU A 207 5.33 -3.99 22.53
N GLY A 208 4.27 -3.76 23.31
CA GLY A 208 3.66 -2.46 23.57
C GLY A 208 3.18 -1.77 22.29
N ILE A 209 2.50 -2.53 21.40
CA ILE A 209 2.01 -2.04 20.10
C ILE A 209 0.48 -2.03 20.01
N GLN A 210 -0.23 -2.08 21.14
CA GLN A 210 -1.69 -2.16 21.15
C GLN A 210 -2.35 -1.03 20.36
N SER A 211 -1.90 0.21 20.52
CA SER A 211 -2.48 1.39 19.86
C SER A 211 -2.46 1.30 18.33
N ILE A 212 -1.33 0.83 17.77
CA ILE A 212 -1.24 0.68 16.31
C ILE A 212 -1.99 -0.56 15.81
N VAL A 213 -2.05 -1.62 16.59
CA VAL A 213 -2.88 -2.80 16.27
C VAL A 213 -4.35 -2.40 16.22
N ASP A 214 -4.84 -1.66 17.20
CA ASP A 214 -6.23 -1.20 17.24
C ASP A 214 -6.56 -0.29 16.04
N LEU A 215 -5.67 0.61 15.67
CA LEU A 215 -5.82 1.45 14.48
C LEU A 215 -5.93 0.61 13.20
N GLU A 216 -4.99 -0.30 12.99
CA GLU A 216 -4.95 -1.09 11.76
C GLU A 216 -6.16 -2.05 11.65
N LEU A 217 -6.61 -2.64 12.75
CA LEU A 217 -7.79 -3.50 12.75
C LEU A 217 -9.09 -2.70 12.54
N LYS A 218 -9.22 -1.51 13.13
CA LYS A 218 -10.37 -0.61 12.90
C LYS A 218 -10.43 -0.08 11.46
N LEU A 219 -9.31 -0.04 10.76
CA LEU A 219 -9.25 0.39 9.37
C LEU A 219 -9.85 -0.65 8.40
N ILE A 220 -9.83 -1.94 8.72
CA ILE A 220 -10.27 -3.02 7.82
C ILE A 220 -11.70 -2.81 7.29
N PRO A 221 -12.72 -2.53 8.12
CA PRO A 221 -14.07 -2.26 7.62
C PRO A 221 -14.13 -1.10 6.64
N CYS A 222 -13.37 -0.02 6.90
CA CYS A 222 -13.28 1.12 5.98
C CYS A 222 -12.75 0.69 4.61
N LEU A 223 -11.66 -0.08 4.56
CA LEU A 223 -11.06 -0.55 3.30
C LEU A 223 -11.98 -1.50 2.54
N VAL A 224 -12.69 -2.38 3.25
CA VAL A 224 -13.71 -3.25 2.66
C VAL A 224 -14.83 -2.42 2.04
N GLU A 225 -15.33 -1.40 2.74
CA GLU A 225 -16.39 -0.53 2.22
C GLU A 225 -15.92 0.32 1.04
N MET A 226 -14.70 0.84 1.06
CA MET A 226 -14.10 1.56 -0.07
C MET A 226 -14.04 0.66 -1.31
N THR A 227 -13.54 -0.56 -1.17
CA THR A 227 -13.48 -1.53 -2.27
C THR A 227 -14.88 -1.97 -2.73
N TRP A 228 -15.81 -2.22 -1.78
CA TRP A 228 -17.19 -2.59 -2.10
C TRP A 228 -17.93 -1.51 -2.89
N ARG A 229 -17.87 -0.26 -2.43
CA ARG A 229 -18.45 0.87 -3.11
C ARG A 229 -17.80 1.08 -4.48
N GLY A 230 -16.48 1.01 -4.56
CA GLY A 230 -15.71 1.39 -5.74
C GLY A 230 -15.86 2.88 -6.06
N VAL A 231 -15.26 3.31 -7.17
CA VAL A 231 -15.29 4.69 -7.66
C VAL A 231 -15.99 4.73 -9.01
N ARG A 232 -16.95 5.63 -9.18
CA ARG A 232 -17.69 5.83 -10.43
C ARG A 232 -16.76 6.35 -11.54
N VAL A 233 -16.97 5.86 -12.75
CA VAL A 233 -16.21 6.26 -13.93
C VAL A 233 -17.15 6.71 -15.04
N ASP A 234 -16.85 7.85 -15.65
CA ASP A 234 -17.50 8.28 -16.90
C ASP A 234 -16.93 7.46 -18.07
N LEU A 235 -17.62 6.38 -18.41
CA LEU A 235 -17.20 5.45 -19.46
C LEU A 235 -17.21 6.11 -20.84
N ASP A 236 -18.22 6.94 -21.12
CA ASP A 236 -18.32 7.63 -22.40
C ASP A 236 -17.19 8.66 -22.58
N ALA A 237 -16.88 9.40 -21.50
CA ALA A 237 -15.72 10.30 -21.51
C ALA A 237 -14.40 9.54 -21.65
N ALA A 238 -14.26 8.37 -21.01
CA ALA A 238 -13.07 7.54 -21.12
C ALA A 238 -12.84 7.04 -22.55
N GLU A 239 -13.87 6.54 -23.21
CA GLU A 239 -13.78 6.09 -24.62
C GLU A 239 -13.51 7.26 -25.57
N ARG A 240 -14.14 8.41 -25.37
CA ARG A 240 -13.85 9.64 -26.15
C ARG A 240 -12.41 10.10 -25.96
N ALA A 241 -11.93 10.13 -24.71
CA ALA A 241 -10.56 10.52 -24.38
C ALA A 241 -9.54 9.56 -25.03
N LYS A 242 -9.75 8.24 -24.90
CA LYS A 242 -8.92 7.22 -25.55
C LYS A 242 -8.81 7.43 -27.04
N THR A 243 -9.95 7.58 -27.71
CA THR A 243 -10.02 7.79 -29.16
C THR A 243 -9.32 9.10 -29.57
N GLY A 244 -9.50 10.17 -28.81
CA GLY A 244 -8.86 11.46 -29.06
C GLY A 244 -7.33 11.38 -28.91
N LEU A 245 -6.85 10.73 -27.84
CA LEU A 245 -5.41 10.55 -27.60
C LEU A 245 -4.75 9.65 -28.66
N MET A 246 -5.42 8.58 -29.09
CA MET A 246 -4.92 7.73 -30.18
C MET A 246 -4.76 8.52 -31.48
N LYS A 247 -5.76 9.30 -31.86
CA LYS A 247 -5.67 10.16 -33.05
C LYS A 247 -4.53 11.17 -32.95
N ARG A 248 -4.35 11.79 -31.79
CA ARG A 248 -3.25 12.74 -31.55
C ARG A 248 -1.89 12.03 -31.61
N GLU A 249 -1.75 10.85 -31.01
CA GLU A 249 -0.55 10.02 -31.09
C GLU A 249 -0.19 9.68 -32.54
N ASP A 250 -1.18 9.28 -33.36
CA ASP A 250 -0.97 8.96 -34.78
C ASP A 250 -0.50 10.20 -35.57
N LEU A 251 -1.04 11.39 -35.29
CA LEU A 251 -0.56 12.63 -35.90
C LEU A 251 0.87 12.95 -35.54
N VAL A 252 1.25 12.79 -34.24
CA VAL A 252 2.63 12.99 -33.78
C VAL A 252 3.58 11.98 -34.41
N LYS A 253 3.20 10.69 -34.48
CA LYS A 253 4.00 9.65 -35.17
C LYS A 253 4.15 9.93 -36.66
N LYS A 254 3.10 10.41 -37.31
CA LYS A 254 3.16 10.84 -38.70
C LYS A 254 4.15 12.00 -38.90
N ARG A 255 4.14 12.99 -37.99
CA ARG A 255 5.10 14.12 -38.02
C ARG A 255 6.53 13.63 -37.79
N ILE A 256 6.77 12.69 -36.89
CA ILE A 256 8.08 12.05 -36.68
C ILE A 256 8.53 11.35 -38.00
N LYS A 257 7.63 10.60 -38.63
CA LYS A 257 7.92 9.92 -39.90
C LYS A 257 8.26 10.90 -41.02
N GLU A 258 7.56 12.01 -41.13
CA GLU A 258 7.85 13.07 -42.11
C GLU A 258 9.21 13.71 -41.86
N LEU A 259 9.54 14.02 -40.61
CA LEU A 259 10.80 14.62 -40.20
C LEU A 259 11.99 13.70 -40.44
N VAL A 260 11.86 12.43 -40.07
CA VAL A 260 12.93 11.40 -40.21
C VAL A 260 12.97 10.76 -41.59
N GLY A 261 11.84 10.78 -42.34
CA GLY A 261 11.68 10.10 -43.63
C GLY A 261 11.52 8.57 -43.51
N ALA A 262 11.23 8.04 -42.31
CA ALA A 262 10.97 6.63 -42.04
C ALA A 262 10.14 6.48 -40.75
N PRO A 263 9.38 5.37 -40.59
CA PRO A 263 8.71 5.08 -39.32
C PRO A 263 9.72 4.92 -38.16
N VAL A 264 9.35 5.43 -36.99
CA VAL A 264 10.18 5.35 -35.77
C VAL A 264 9.40 4.68 -34.65
N GLU A 265 9.97 3.62 -34.10
CA GLU A 265 9.45 2.96 -32.89
C GLU A 265 9.91 3.73 -31.65
N ILE A 266 9.00 4.51 -31.08
CA ILE A 266 9.30 5.49 -30.02
C ILE A 266 9.84 4.89 -28.70
N TRP A 267 9.64 3.58 -28.49
CA TRP A 267 10.15 2.86 -27.31
C TRP A 267 11.41 2.08 -27.57
N ALA A 268 11.77 1.84 -28.84
CA ALA A 268 12.96 1.06 -29.21
C ALA A 268 14.19 1.94 -29.33
N ALA A 269 15.17 1.77 -28.44
CA ALA A 269 16.41 2.57 -28.41
C ALA A 269 17.16 2.53 -29.76
N GLN A 270 17.17 1.38 -30.44
CA GLN A 270 17.83 1.24 -31.75
C GLN A 270 17.10 2.02 -32.86
N SER A 271 15.76 2.06 -32.85
CA SER A 271 14.98 2.85 -33.80
C SER A 271 15.20 4.34 -33.59
N LEU A 272 15.23 4.76 -32.32
CA LEU A 272 15.49 6.17 -31.96
C LEU A 272 16.93 6.56 -32.33
N SER A 273 17.94 5.73 -32.05
CA SER A 273 19.33 6.07 -32.42
C SER A 273 19.46 6.26 -33.92
N SER A 274 18.87 5.41 -34.73
CA SER A 274 18.85 5.57 -36.21
C SER A 274 18.17 6.87 -36.65
N ALA A 275 17.08 7.27 -35.97
CA ALA A 275 16.39 8.53 -36.27
C ALA A 275 17.22 9.77 -35.87
N PHE A 276 17.86 9.73 -34.70
CA PHE A 276 18.73 10.80 -34.20
C PHE A 276 19.99 10.93 -35.06
N ASP A 277 20.63 9.82 -35.42
CA ASP A 277 21.81 9.81 -36.32
C ASP A 277 21.46 10.44 -37.68
N LYS A 278 20.30 10.08 -38.27
CA LYS A 278 19.84 10.63 -39.54
C LYS A 278 19.66 12.14 -39.52
N LEU A 279 19.26 12.68 -38.38
CA LEU A 279 19.06 14.13 -38.19
C LEU A 279 20.27 14.81 -37.56
N SER A 280 21.37 14.10 -37.35
CA SER A 280 22.59 14.58 -36.69
C SER A 280 22.33 15.16 -35.29
N VAL A 281 21.38 14.60 -34.56
CA VAL A 281 21.05 14.99 -33.16
C VAL A 281 21.84 14.08 -32.22
N PRO A 282 22.72 14.65 -31.37
CA PRO A 282 23.52 13.85 -30.44
C PRO A 282 22.64 13.24 -29.33
N TYR A 283 23.06 12.07 -28.82
CA TYR A 283 22.40 11.39 -27.71
C TYR A 283 23.42 10.66 -26.82
N PRO A 284 23.12 10.49 -25.53
CA PRO A 284 24.00 9.79 -24.59
C PRO A 284 23.96 8.27 -24.80
N ARG A 285 25.02 7.62 -24.32
CA ARG A 285 25.15 6.17 -24.26
C ARG A 285 25.30 5.74 -22.78
N THR A 286 24.84 4.53 -22.48
CA THR A 286 25.09 3.90 -21.18
C THR A 286 26.57 3.53 -21.04
N GLU A 287 27.01 3.19 -19.82
CA GLU A 287 28.39 2.70 -19.55
C GLU A 287 28.77 1.48 -20.42
N LEU A 288 27.76 0.68 -20.82
CA LEU A 288 27.93 -0.47 -21.72
C LEU A 288 27.83 -0.11 -23.20
N GLY A 289 27.79 1.19 -23.55
CA GLY A 289 27.78 1.69 -24.93
C GLY A 289 26.42 1.68 -25.63
N ALA A 290 25.32 1.23 -24.99
CA ALA A 290 23.99 1.24 -25.57
C ALA A 290 23.39 2.67 -25.64
N PRO A 291 22.58 3.01 -26.69
CA PRO A 291 21.89 4.29 -26.77
C PRO A 291 20.95 4.50 -25.59
N SER A 292 20.89 5.72 -25.02
CA SER A 292 20.06 6.06 -23.87
C SER A 292 19.14 7.24 -24.18
N PHE A 293 17.82 7.02 -24.14
CA PHE A 293 16.80 8.03 -24.39
C PHE A 293 15.89 8.17 -23.17
N THR A 294 16.49 8.62 -22.06
CA THR A 294 15.74 8.90 -20.82
C THR A 294 14.81 10.10 -21.01
N LYS A 295 13.77 10.17 -20.17
CA LYS A 295 12.82 11.28 -20.22
C LYS A 295 13.53 12.62 -19.99
N SER A 296 14.39 12.73 -18.97
CA SER A 296 15.15 13.94 -18.67
C SER A 296 16.00 14.40 -19.85
N PHE A 297 16.77 13.50 -20.46
CA PHE A 297 17.57 13.82 -21.64
C PHE A 297 16.70 14.39 -22.79
N LEU A 298 15.57 13.72 -23.09
CA LEU A 298 14.70 14.13 -24.21
C LEU A 298 14.05 15.50 -23.94
N GLU A 299 13.66 15.79 -22.70
CA GLU A 299 13.02 17.05 -22.28
C GLU A 299 13.99 18.25 -22.32
N GLU A 300 15.29 18.03 -22.11
CA GLU A 300 16.32 19.07 -22.18
C GLU A 300 16.68 19.46 -23.63
N GLN A 301 16.28 18.67 -24.62
CA GLN A 301 16.64 18.92 -26.00
C GLN A 301 15.80 20.02 -26.65
N THR A 302 16.42 20.85 -27.47
CA THR A 302 15.76 21.94 -28.22
C THR A 302 15.23 21.50 -29.59
N HIS A 303 15.79 20.41 -30.16
CA HIS A 303 15.40 19.89 -31.47
C HIS A 303 13.96 19.36 -31.47
N GLU A 304 13.29 19.41 -32.64
CA GLU A 304 11.88 18.99 -32.79
C GLU A 304 11.67 17.48 -32.51
N LEU A 305 12.58 16.62 -32.96
CA LEU A 305 12.44 15.15 -32.80
C LEU A 305 12.32 14.70 -31.35
N PRO A 306 13.21 15.05 -30.40
CA PRO A 306 13.06 14.71 -28.99
C PRO A 306 11.72 15.16 -28.40
N LYS A 307 11.25 16.37 -28.72
CA LYS A 307 9.96 16.90 -28.23
C LYS A 307 8.78 16.06 -28.72
N LEU A 308 8.77 15.71 -30.00
CA LEU A 308 7.75 14.81 -30.57
C LEU A 308 7.81 13.42 -29.96
N VAL A 309 9.00 12.89 -29.68
CA VAL A 309 9.15 11.58 -29.00
C VAL A 309 8.60 11.63 -27.58
N VAL A 310 8.87 12.69 -26.81
CA VAL A 310 8.30 12.89 -25.46
C VAL A 310 6.78 12.94 -25.53
N GLU A 311 6.23 13.73 -26.45
CA GLU A 311 4.78 13.85 -26.62
C GLU A 311 4.15 12.50 -27.02
N ALA A 312 4.70 11.81 -28.02
CA ALA A 312 4.19 10.51 -28.46
C ALA A 312 4.24 9.46 -27.32
N ARG A 313 5.33 9.42 -26.55
CA ARG A 313 5.47 8.52 -25.38
C ARG A 313 4.45 8.85 -24.29
N SER A 314 4.22 10.13 -24.02
CA SER A 314 3.24 10.58 -23.03
C SER A 314 1.83 10.16 -23.43
N LEU A 315 1.41 10.46 -24.66
CA LEU A 315 0.11 10.08 -25.22
C LEU A 315 -0.09 8.56 -25.21
N ASN A 316 0.92 7.80 -25.66
CA ASN A 316 0.88 6.33 -25.68
C ASN A 316 0.73 5.75 -24.27
N LYS A 317 1.51 6.24 -23.30
CA LYS A 317 1.43 5.78 -21.91
C LYS A 317 0.06 6.06 -21.32
N ILE A 318 -0.51 7.24 -21.57
CA ILE A 318 -1.78 7.63 -20.98
C ILE A 318 -2.92 6.82 -21.54
N GLN A 319 -3.05 6.70 -22.85
CA GLN A 319 -4.13 5.92 -23.44
C GLN A 319 -3.96 4.42 -23.21
N GLY A 320 -2.73 3.89 -23.33
CA GLY A 320 -2.46 2.45 -23.21
C GLY A 320 -2.39 1.96 -21.76
N THR A 321 -1.69 2.70 -20.87
CA THR A 321 -1.48 2.26 -19.49
C THR A 321 -2.62 2.69 -18.57
N PHE A 322 -3.08 3.95 -18.66
CA PHE A 322 -4.08 4.47 -17.72
C PHE A 322 -5.50 4.25 -18.21
N ILE A 323 -5.90 4.83 -19.35
CA ILE A 323 -7.31 4.75 -19.79
C ILE A 323 -7.70 3.32 -20.16
N SER A 324 -6.85 2.59 -20.87
CA SER A 324 -7.12 1.17 -21.18
C SER A 324 -7.18 0.30 -19.93
N SER A 325 -6.35 0.59 -18.90
CA SER A 325 -6.44 -0.08 -17.61
C SER A 325 -7.73 0.25 -16.87
N ILE A 326 -8.16 1.53 -16.86
CA ILE A 326 -9.44 1.95 -16.30
C ILE A 326 -10.57 1.15 -16.95
N LEU A 327 -10.69 1.19 -18.27
CA LEU A 327 -11.74 0.51 -19.04
C LEU A 327 -11.73 -1.02 -18.82
N LYS A 328 -10.56 -1.63 -18.67
CA LYS A 328 -10.43 -3.08 -18.36
C LYS A 328 -10.97 -3.43 -16.98
N HIS A 329 -10.81 -2.55 -15.98
CA HIS A 329 -11.13 -2.85 -14.59
C HIS A 329 -12.50 -2.34 -14.14
N VAL A 330 -13.17 -1.50 -14.93
CA VAL A 330 -14.54 -1.08 -14.61
C VAL A 330 -15.47 -2.29 -14.55
N GLY A 331 -16.28 -2.36 -13.51
CA GLY A 331 -17.32 -3.35 -13.31
C GLY A 331 -18.56 -3.08 -14.17
N SER A 332 -19.50 -4.02 -14.19
CA SER A 332 -20.80 -3.86 -14.86
C SER A 332 -21.67 -2.76 -14.26
N ASP A 333 -21.34 -2.30 -13.07
CA ASP A 333 -21.96 -1.19 -12.34
C ASP A 333 -21.37 0.19 -12.68
N GLY A 334 -20.41 0.25 -13.62
CA GLY A 334 -19.74 1.49 -14.01
C GLY A 334 -18.71 2.00 -12.99
N ARG A 335 -18.23 1.12 -12.08
CA ARG A 335 -17.28 1.48 -11.03
C ARG A 335 -15.98 0.69 -11.12
N ILE A 336 -14.91 1.28 -10.59
CA ILE A 336 -13.65 0.60 -10.36
C ILE A 336 -13.56 0.19 -8.90
N HIS A 337 -13.36 -1.10 -8.68
CA HIS A 337 -13.14 -1.70 -7.37
C HIS A 337 -11.66 -2.06 -7.22
N GLY A 338 -10.83 -1.05 -6.95
CA GLY A 338 -9.40 -1.25 -6.79
C GLY A 338 -9.06 -2.08 -5.56
N ASN A 339 -8.06 -2.94 -5.67
CA ASN A 339 -7.56 -3.68 -4.51
C ASN A 339 -6.70 -2.75 -3.64
N ILE A 340 -7.02 -2.64 -2.34
CA ILE A 340 -6.33 -1.78 -1.38
C ILE A 340 -5.45 -2.65 -0.48
N ASN A 341 -4.12 -2.49 -0.62
CA ASN A 341 -3.16 -3.24 0.17
C ASN A 341 -2.78 -2.45 1.43
N GLN A 342 -3.22 -2.92 2.58
CA GLN A 342 -3.00 -2.28 3.88
C GLN A 342 -1.58 -2.48 4.39
N ILE A 343 -0.97 -3.60 4.07
CA ILE A 343 0.38 -3.99 4.48
C ILE A 343 1.23 -4.33 3.26
N ARG A 344 2.54 -4.45 3.46
CA ARG A 344 3.43 -5.02 2.45
C ARG A 344 3.23 -6.53 2.37
N ASP A 345 2.84 -7.01 1.19
CA ASP A 345 2.90 -8.41 0.81
C ASP A 345 3.76 -8.54 -0.45
N GLY A 346 4.13 -9.75 -0.85
CA GLY A 346 5.03 -10.00 -1.98
C GLY A 346 4.66 -9.32 -3.30
N GLN A 347 3.43 -8.83 -3.43
CA GLN A 347 2.92 -8.15 -4.61
C GLN A 347 2.72 -6.63 -4.45
N GLY A 348 2.88 -6.06 -3.26
CA GLY A 348 2.65 -4.63 -3.05
C GLY A 348 2.91 -4.16 -1.64
N GLY A 349 2.59 -2.87 -1.36
CA GLY A 349 2.71 -2.29 -0.03
C GLY A 349 4.09 -1.71 0.29
N THR A 350 4.18 -1.09 1.45
CA THR A 350 5.39 -0.41 1.93
C THR A 350 5.74 -0.85 3.35
N VAL A 351 7.02 -0.80 3.70
CA VAL A 351 7.48 -1.05 5.08
C VAL A 351 7.17 0.10 6.04
N SER A 352 6.74 1.27 5.52
CA SER A 352 6.36 2.42 6.33
C SER A 352 4.91 2.37 6.82
N GLY A 353 4.11 1.41 6.38
CA GLY A 353 2.69 1.32 6.69
C GLY A 353 1.78 2.16 5.77
N ARG A 354 2.33 2.83 4.74
CA ARG A 354 1.51 3.48 3.72
C ARG A 354 0.67 2.45 2.97
N ILE A 355 -0.58 2.78 2.69
CA ILE A 355 -1.47 1.99 1.84
C ILE A 355 -0.95 2.03 0.40
N SER A 356 -1.10 0.94 -0.33
CA SER A 356 -0.90 0.91 -1.78
C SER A 356 -2.13 0.32 -2.48
N MET A 357 -2.26 0.58 -3.78
CA MET A 357 -3.36 0.07 -4.59
C MET A 357 -2.86 -0.76 -5.76
N SER A 358 -3.66 -1.74 -6.16
CA SER A 358 -3.43 -2.57 -7.33
C SER A 358 -4.74 -2.92 -8.02
N ASN A 359 -4.70 -3.33 -9.27
CA ASN A 359 -5.84 -3.80 -10.06
C ASN A 359 -7.07 -2.85 -10.11
N PRO A 360 -6.93 -1.58 -10.55
CA PRO A 360 -5.72 -0.86 -10.95
C PRO A 360 -5.09 -0.04 -9.82
N ASN A 361 -3.85 0.42 -10.02
CA ASN A 361 -3.23 1.35 -9.08
C ASN A 361 -3.66 2.80 -9.37
N LEU A 362 -4.69 3.26 -8.68
CA LEU A 362 -5.23 4.63 -8.83
C LEU A 362 -4.31 5.70 -8.23
N GLN A 363 -3.39 5.33 -7.33
CA GLN A 363 -2.43 6.27 -6.72
C GLN A 363 -1.34 6.73 -7.71
N GLN A 364 -1.21 6.05 -8.86
CA GLN A 364 -0.22 6.41 -9.90
C GLN A 364 -0.80 7.26 -11.03
N ILE A 365 -2.06 7.65 -10.96
CA ILE A 365 -2.67 8.52 -11.97
C ILE A 365 -1.93 9.87 -11.99
N PRO A 366 -1.48 10.33 -13.18
CA PRO A 366 -0.67 11.53 -13.30
C PRO A 366 -1.35 12.75 -12.69
N ALA A 367 -0.59 13.52 -11.89
CA ALA A 367 -1.06 14.78 -11.31
C ALA A 367 -0.32 16.00 -11.89
N ARG A 368 0.94 15.79 -12.34
CA ARG A 368 1.86 16.90 -12.68
C ARG A 368 1.76 17.37 -14.12
N ASP A 369 1.14 16.60 -14.99
CA ASP A 369 0.93 17.01 -16.37
C ASP A 369 -0.30 17.92 -16.42
N PRO A 370 -0.16 19.19 -16.84
CA PRO A 370 -1.24 20.18 -16.74
C PRO A 370 -2.41 19.91 -17.67
N GLU A 371 -2.23 19.16 -18.74
CA GLU A 371 -3.27 18.81 -19.71
C GLU A 371 -3.83 17.40 -19.45
N LEU A 372 -2.94 16.44 -19.31
CA LEU A 372 -3.30 15.03 -19.31
C LEU A 372 -3.68 14.53 -17.90
N GLY A 373 -3.16 15.17 -16.85
CA GLY A 373 -3.55 14.89 -15.47
C GLY A 373 -5.03 15.14 -15.22
N PRO A 374 -5.51 16.37 -15.41
CA PRO A 374 -6.94 16.71 -15.28
C PRO A 374 -7.84 15.88 -16.20
N LEU A 375 -7.40 15.59 -17.44
CA LEU A 375 -8.17 14.76 -18.38
C LEU A 375 -8.48 13.37 -17.81
N ILE A 376 -7.46 12.67 -17.25
CA ILE A 376 -7.67 11.32 -16.71
C ILE A 376 -8.44 11.39 -15.39
N ARG A 377 -8.10 12.33 -14.52
CA ARG A 377 -8.77 12.50 -13.23
C ARG A 377 -10.24 12.85 -13.40
N SER A 378 -10.61 13.63 -14.42
CA SER A 378 -12.01 13.96 -14.71
C SER A 378 -12.88 12.75 -15.06
N LEU A 379 -12.29 11.60 -15.37
CA LEU A 379 -13.03 10.36 -15.58
C LEU A 379 -13.61 9.79 -14.30
N PHE A 380 -13.10 10.18 -13.12
CA PHE A 380 -13.56 9.70 -11.81
C PHE A 380 -14.58 10.67 -11.22
N LEU A 381 -15.74 10.12 -10.90
CA LEU A 381 -16.91 10.88 -10.47
C LEU A 381 -17.25 10.62 -9.00
N PRO A 382 -17.83 11.63 -8.31
CA PRO A 382 -18.44 11.43 -7.00
C PRO A 382 -19.70 10.57 -7.10
N GLU A 383 -20.36 10.30 -5.97
CA GLU A 383 -21.69 9.71 -5.96
C GLU A 383 -22.69 10.61 -6.69
N GLU A 384 -23.78 10.03 -7.16
CA GLU A 384 -24.77 10.77 -7.95
C GLU A 384 -25.43 11.88 -7.12
N GLY A 385 -25.41 13.09 -7.64
CA GLY A 385 -25.93 14.28 -6.95
C GLY A 385 -24.96 14.94 -5.97
N ASP A 386 -23.78 14.36 -5.75
CA ASP A 386 -22.72 14.89 -4.89
C ASP A 386 -21.62 15.61 -5.71
N GLN A 387 -20.69 16.22 -5.00
CA GLN A 387 -19.45 16.79 -5.51
C GLN A 387 -18.26 15.94 -5.07
N TRP A 388 -17.19 15.96 -5.85
CA TRP A 388 -15.89 15.42 -5.45
C TRP A 388 -15.19 16.41 -4.54
N ALA A 389 -14.70 15.96 -3.41
CA ALA A 389 -13.78 16.72 -2.57
C ALA A 389 -12.47 15.96 -2.42
N SER A 390 -11.36 16.61 -2.80
CA SER A 390 -10.00 16.21 -2.46
C SER A 390 -9.58 16.98 -1.21
N ILE A 391 -9.24 16.26 -0.14
CA ILE A 391 -8.85 16.84 1.14
C ILE A 391 -7.46 16.33 1.47
N ASP A 392 -6.46 17.20 1.40
CA ASP A 392 -5.03 16.87 1.51
C ASP A 392 -4.40 17.51 2.75
N PHE A 393 -3.57 16.76 3.46
CA PHE A 393 -2.81 17.33 4.57
C PHE A 393 -1.73 18.29 4.06
N SER A 394 -1.90 19.57 4.34
CA SER A 394 -0.90 20.59 4.01
C SER A 394 0.40 20.34 4.76
N GLN A 395 1.48 20.09 4.02
CA GLN A 395 2.83 19.91 4.57
C GLN A 395 2.91 18.86 5.70
N GLN A 396 2.26 17.71 5.56
CA GLN A 396 2.16 16.69 6.62
C GLN A 396 3.53 16.28 7.17
N GLU A 397 4.48 15.90 6.32
CA GLU A 397 5.81 15.45 6.75
C GLU A 397 6.65 16.55 7.43
N PRO A 398 6.71 17.81 6.94
CA PRO A 398 7.33 18.93 7.64
C PRO A 398 6.75 19.19 9.04
N ARG A 399 5.43 19.16 9.20
CA ARG A 399 4.78 19.34 10.51
C ARG A 399 5.14 18.23 11.49
N ILE A 400 5.18 16.99 11.02
CA ILE A 400 5.63 15.84 11.81
C ILE A 400 7.11 15.99 12.19
N LEU A 401 7.97 16.49 11.31
CA LEU A 401 9.38 16.77 11.60
C LEU A 401 9.52 17.78 12.75
N VAL A 402 8.80 18.90 12.68
CA VAL A 402 8.82 19.94 13.72
C VAL A 402 8.26 19.40 15.03
N HIS A 403 7.17 18.62 14.99
CA HIS A 403 6.62 17.93 16.16
C HIS A 403 7.67 17.07 16.86
N TYR A 404 8.34 16.17 16.12
CA TYR A 404 9.38 15.31 16.71
C TYR A 404 10.57 16.10 17.24
N ALA A 405 10.97 17.18 16.57
CA ALA A 405 12.05 18.01 17.05
C ALA A 405 11.69 18.71 18.38
N SER A 406 10.47 19.23 18.51
CA SER A 406 9.97 19.82 19.75
C SER A 406 9.89 18.79 20.88
N VAL A 407 9.24 17.64 20.65
CA VAL A 407 9.08 16.57 21.65
C VAL A 407 10.44 16.02 22.08
N PHE A 408 11.36 15.83 21.13
CA PHE A 408 12.71 15.34 21.44
C PHE A 408 13.52 16.30 22.30
N GLY A 409 13.40 17.61 22.05
CA GLY A 409 14.01 18.64 22.88
C GLY A 409 13.44 18.68 24.29
N LYS A 410 12.10 18.70 24.41
CA LYS A 410 11.39 18.68 25.69
C LYS A 410 11.73 17.45 26.54
N ALA A 411 11.78 16.26 25.94
CA ALA A 411 12.10 15.02 26.64
C ALA A 411 13.52 14.95 27.21
N ARG A 412 14.42 15.85 26.79
CA ARG A 412 15.81 15.94 27.25
C ARG A 412 16.08 17.18 28.08
N ASP A 413 15.06 17.99 28.34
CA ASP A 413 15.19 19.31 28.94
C ASP A 413 16.26 20.18 28.22
N LEU A 414 16.35 20.00 26.89
CA LEU A 414 17.29 20.67 26.00
C LEU A 414 16.59 21.03 24.69
N PRO A 415 15.93 22.19 24.60
CA PRO A 415 15.31 22.65 23.37
C PRO A 415 16.29 22.64 22.21
N LEU A 416 15.89 22.06 21.09
CA LEU A 416 16.73 22.09 19.89
C LEU A 416 16.70 23.49 19.29
N ARG A 417 17.88 24.05 19.05
CA ARG A 417 18.02 25.41 18.51
C ARG A 417 17.27 25.55 17.19
N GLY A 418 16.40 26.55 17.09
CA GLY A 418 15.63 26.87 15.90
C GLY A 418 14.27 26.18 15.80
N VAL A 419 13.90 25.30 16.75
CA VAL A 419 12.60 24.60 16.71
C VAL A 419 11.45 25.51 17.11
N GLU A 420 11.65 26.34 18.14
CA GLU A 420 10.59 27.19 18.68
C GLU A 420 10.08 28.18 17.63
N GLU A 421 10.97 28.70 16.76
CA GLU A 421 10.60 29.60 15.66
C GLU A 421 9.63 28.91 14.69
N PHE A 422 9.80 27.60 14.42
CA PHE A 422 8.87 26.83 13.59
C PHE A 422 7.58 26.48 14.31
N VAL A 423 7.64 26.16 15.60
CA VAL A 423 6.44 25.88 16.42
C VAL A 423 5.57 27.12 16.52
N ASP A 424 6.18 28.25 16.84
CA ASP A 424 5.47 29.55 16.95
C ASP A 424 5.02 30.05 15.59
N GLY A 425 5.84 29.85 14.53
CA GLY A 425 5.47 30.17 13.16
C GLY A 425 4.18 29.46 12.75
N TYR A 426 4.11 28.14 12.88
CA TYR A 426 2.91 27.38 12.55
C TYR A 426 1.71 27.67 13.46
N ARG A 427 1.92 28.07 14.73
CA ARG A 427 0.83 28.45 15.64
C ARG A 427 0.24 29.81 15.31
N ASN A 428 1.08 30.74 14.88
CA ASN A 428 0.67 32.09 14.52
C ASN A 428 0.11 32.16 13.08
N ASP A 429 0.66 31.38 12.19
CA ASP A 429 0.23 31.24 10.79
C ASP A 429 0.22 29.75 10.38
N PRO A 430 -0.93 29.08 10.50
CA PRO A 430 -1.07 27.68 10.11
C PRO A 430 -0.73 27.39 8.65
N ASP A 431 -0.82 28.38 7.76
CA ASP A 431 -0.51 28.25 6.33
C ASP A 431 0.96 28.55 6.00
N MET A 432 1.78 28.83 7.01
CA MET A 432 3.21 29.09 6.85
C MET A 432 3.90 28.00 6.03
N ASP A 433 4.64 28.40 5.00
CA ASP A 433 5.43 27.47 4.16
C ASP A 433 6.77 27.12 4.81
N PHE A 434 6.94 25.89 5.24
CA PHE A 434 8.16 25.37 5.86
C PHE A 434 9.41 25.61 5.00
N HIS A 435 9.31 25.43 3.69
CA HIS A 435 10.45 25.59 2.80
C HIS A 435 10.85 27.06 2.63
N THR A 436 9.89 27.97 2.66
CA THR A 436 10.14 29.40 2.64
C THR A 436 10.84 29.85 3.93
N MET A 437 10.33 29.41 5.08
CA MET A 437 10.96 29.73 6.36
C MET A 437 12.40 29.20 6.45
N VAL A 438 12.63 27.97 6.01
CA VAL A 438 13.99 27.41 5.93
C VAL A 438 14.86 28.21 4.95
N ALA A 439 14.32 28.66 3.83
CA ALA A 439 15.05 29.45 2.85
C ALA A 439 15.52 30.78 3.44
N GLU A 440 14.64 31.46 4.16
CA GLU A 440 14.96 32.73 4.86
C GLU A 440 16.01 32.53 5.95
N MET A 441 15.83 31.53 6.82
CA MET A 441 16.79 31.22 7.89
C MET A 441 18.16 30.83 7.35
N ALA A 442 18.22 30.04 6.30
CA ALA A 442 19.47 29.57 5.71
C ALA A 442 20.10 30.56 4.70
N GLY A 443 19.37 31.61 4.30
CA GLY A 443 19.83 32.56 3.29
C GLY A 443 19.98 31.96 1.88
N ILE A 444 19.06 31.02 1.51
CA ILE A 444 19.03 30.30 0.24
C ILE A 444 17.68 30.50 -0.45
N ASN A 445 17.55 30.14 -1.73
CA ASN A 445 16.27 30.22 -2.38
C ASN A 445 15.33 29.05 -2.00
N ARG A 446 14.01 29.25 -2.15
CA ARG A 446 12.97 28.27 -1.77
C ARG A 446 13.14 26.91 -2.48
N LYS A 447 13.57 26.88 -3.76
CA LYS A 447 13.82 25.65 -4.52
C LYS A 447 14.95 24.84 -3.89
N GLN A 448 16.06 25.52 -3.54
CA GLN A 448 17.18 24.91 -2.82
C GLN A 448 16.75 24.39 -1.46
N ALA A 449 16.03 25.20 -0.67
CA ALA A 449 15.50 24.80 0.63
C ALA A 449 14.61 23.56 0.53
N LYS A 450 13.69 23.52 -0.43
CA LYS A 450 12.83 22.35 -0.67
C LYS A 450 13.64 21.11 -1.00
N THR A 451 14.63 21.23 -1.89
CA THR A 451 15.47 20.09 -2.29
C THR A 451 16.31 19.59 -1.13
N ILE A 452 16.91 20.49 -0.33
CA ILE A 452 17.71 20.11 0.84
C ILE A 452 16.83 19.49 1.92
N ASN A 453 15.69 20.11 2.25
CA ASN A 453 14.78 19.59 3.28
C ASN A 453 14.33 18.15 2.97
N LEU A 454 13.82 17.94 1.78
CA LEU A 454 13.43 16.60 1.32
C LEU A 454 14.67 15.68 1.29
N GLY A 455 15.77 16.15 0.75
CA GLY A 455 17.01 15.40 0.69
C GLY A 455 17.53 14.95 2.05
N MET A 456 17.57 15.85 3.03
CA MET A 456 18.00 15.53 4.40
C MET A 456 17.04 14.52 5.06
N MET A 457 15.73 14.70 4.91
CA MET A 457 14.73 13.76 5.42
C MET A 457 14.89 12.37 4.79
N TYR A 458 15.30 12.29 3.51
CA TYR A 458 15.51 11.03 2.78
C TYR A 458 16.94 10.49 2.84
N GLY A 459 17.84 11.13 3.62
CA GLY A 459 19.23 10.70 3.77
C GLY A 459 20.08 10.91 2.52
N MET A 460 19.81 11.98 1.77
CA MET A 460 20.55 12.36 0.56
C MET A 460 21.97 12.80 0.92
N GLY A 461 22.97 12.27 0.19
CA GLY A 461 24.35 12.70 0.28
C GLY A 461 24.64 13.91 -0.62
N VAL A 462 25.81 14.52 -0.41
CA VAL A 462 26.29 15.72 -1.14
C VAL A 462 26.29 15.52 -2.66
N ASN A 463 26.74 14.37 -3.15
CA ASN A 463 26.80 14.07 -4.59
C ASN A 463 25.40 14.17 -5.24
N LYS A 464 24.40 13.57 -4.62
CA LYS A 464 23.05 13.62 -5.15
C LYS A 464 22.42 15.01 -5.05
N LEU A 465 22.79 15.80 -4.05
CA LEU A 465 22.35 17.20 -3.96
C LEU A 465 22.97 18.03 -5.09
N SER A 466 24.28 17.87 -5.34
CA SER A 466 24.98 18.50 -6.46
C SER A 466 24.28 18.22 -7.80
N GLU A 467 23.96 16.95 -8.07
CA GLU A 467 23.21 16.53 -9.26
C GLU A 467 21.80 17.15 -9.34
N GLN A 468 21.05 17.16 -8.23
CA GLN A 468 19.67 17.66 -8.23
C GLN A 468 19.55 19.17 -8.37
N LEU A 469 20.53 19.90 -7.90
CA LEU A 469 20.58 21.37 -8.00
C LEU A 469 21.39 21.86 -9.18
N ASP A 470 22.09 20.96 -9.89
CA ASP A 470 23.01 21.27 -10.99
C ASP A 470 24.09 22.30 -10.56
N ILE A 471 24.74 22.02 -9.42
CA ILE A 471 25.78 22.86 -8.84
C ILE A 471 27.06 22.05 -8.60
N PRO A 472 28.24 22.68 -8.57
CA PRO A 472 29.52 22.04 -8.21
C PRO A 472 29.43 21.30 -6.85
N LEU A 473 30.20 20.22 -6.71
CA LEU A 473 30.21 19.41 -5.49
C LEU A 473 30.60 20.20 -4.23
N ASP A 474 31.52 21.14 -4.38
CA ASP A 474 31.98 21.98 -3.26
C ASP A 474 30.89 22.99 -2.85
N ASP A 475 30.19 23.59 -3.80
CA ASP A 475 29.05 24.47 -3.53
C ASP A 475 27.91 23.67 -2.82
N ALA A 476 27.70 22.42 -3.20
CA ALA A 476 26.72 21.56 -2.52
C ALA A 476 27.14 21.23 -1.07
N LYS A 477 28.43 21.04 -0.79
CA LYS A 477 28.97 20.88 0.58
C LYS A 477 28.76 22.14 1.41
N ASP A 478 29.11 23.30 0.86
CA ASP A 478 28.95 24.58 1.55
C ASP A 478 27.47 24.87 1.83
N LEU A 479 26.61 24.58 0.88
CA LEU A 479 25.18 24.75 1.02
C LEU A 479 24.60 23.86 2.16
N ILE A 480 25.03 22.59 2.26
CA ILE A 480 24.64 21.71 3.37
C ILE A 480 25.20 22.20 4.71
N ALA A 481 26.44 22.67 4.72
CA ALA A 481 27.07 23.21 5.93
C ALA A 481 26.29 24.44 6.44
N GLN A 482 25.99 25.40 5.57
CA GLN A 482 25.19 26.59 5.85
C GLN A 482 23.78 26.22 6.34
N TYR A 483 23.12 25.26 5.68
CA TYR A 483 21.83 24.74 6.13
C TYR A 483 21.90 24.18 7.56
N HIS A 484 22.89 23.34 7.87
CA HIS A 484 23.01 22.75 9.21
C HIS A 484 23.42 23.77 10.29
N GLU A 485 24.10 24.85 9.93
CA GLU A 485 24.41 25.95 10.85
C GLU A 485 23.17 26.76 11.20
N ARG A 486 22.32 27.03 10.19
CA ARG A 486 21.14 27.88 10.32
C ARG A 486 19.90 27.13 10.79
N VAL A 487 19.78 25.82 10.44
CA VAL A 487 18.65 24.93 10.79
C VAL A 487 19.19 23.67 11.51
N PRO A 488 19.83 23.84 12.68
CA PRO A 488 20.57 22.75 13.33
C PRO A 488 19.69 21.63 13.87
N PHE A 489 18.42 21.88 14.16
CA PHE A 489 17.52 20.91 14.77
C PHE A 489 17.30 19.67 13.91
N VAL A 490 17.31 19.78 12.58
CA VAL A 490 17.14 18.64 11.67
C VAL A 490 18.29 17.64 11.85
N LYS A 491 19.55 18.14 11.86
CA LYS A 491 20.73 17.29 12.08
C LYS A 491 20.74 16.68 13.48
N MET A 492 20.33 17.47 14.49
CA MET A 492 20.27 17.01 15.89
C MET A 492 19.21 15.91 16.05
N LEU A 493 18.04 16.06 15.41
CA LEU A 493 16.99 15.05 15.43
C LEU A 493 17.45 13.78 14.69
N MET A 494 18.05 13.90 13.50
CA MET A 494 18.63 12.75 12.77
C MET A 494 19.59 11.95 13.64
N ARG A 495 20.49 12.65 14.31
CA ARG A 495 21.46 12.02 15.23
C ARG A 495 20.75 11.34 16.40
N GLY A 496 19.81 12.04 17.03
CA GLY A 496 19.05 11.49 18.15
C GLY A 496 18.23 10.24 17.80
N VAL A 497 17.65 10.20 16.61
CA VAL A 497 16.94 9.02 16.10
C VAL A 497 17.91 7.86 15.85
N THR A 498 19.09 8.14 15.29
CA THR A 498 20.14 7.13 15.07
C THR A 498 20.71 6.60 16.39
N ASP A 499 20.99 7.49 17.35
CA ASP A 499 21.45 7.11 18.69
C ASP A 499 20.42 6.21 19.39
N ARG A 500 19.12 6.51 19.23
CA ARG A 500 18.04 5.68 19.77
C ARG A 500 18.04 4.27 19.19
N LEU A 501 18.33 4.10 17.90
CA LEU A 501 18.44 2.76 17.29
C LEU A 501 19.61 1.94 17.87
N ASN A 502 20.69 2.60 18.26
CA ASN A 502 21.87 1.95 18.83
C ASN A 502 21.74 1.70 20.35
N ASP A 503 20.75 2.31 21.01
CA ASP A 503 20.44 2.02 22.41
C ASP A 503 19.88 0.61 22.55
N LYS A 504 20.45 -0.19 23.46
CA LYS A 504 20.03 -1.58 23.73
C LYS A 504 18.54 -1.67 24.11
N ALA A 505 18.01 -0.67 24.83
CA ALA A 505 16.61 -0.63 25.25
C ALA A 505 15.63 -0.45 24.07
N SER A 506 16.09 0.06 22.92
CA SER A 506 15.25 0.22 21.73
C SER A 506 15.02 -1.10 20.98
N GLY A 507 15.87 -2.09 21.22
CA GLY A 507 15.88 -3.32 20.41
C GLY A 507 16.16 -3.10 18.93
N GLY A 508 16.73 -1.93 18.54
CA GLY A 508 16.97 -1.58 17.14
C GLY A 508 15.73 -1.06 16.40
N ALA A 509 14.74 -0.54 17.12
CA ALA A 509 13.53 0.00 16.56
C ALA A 509 13.26 1.43 17.03
N ILE A 510 12.65 2.23 16.14
CA ILE A 510 12.01 3.51 16.45
C ILE A 510 10.51 3.35 16.36
N ARG A 511 9.75 4.29 16.94
CA ARG A 511 8.29 4.22 16.98
C ARG A 511 7.66 5.47 16.36
N SER A 512 6.67 5.25 15.49
CA SER A 512 5.80 6.29 14.95
C SER A 512 4.87 6.91 16.00
N LEU A 513 4.07 7.89 15.60
CA LEU A 513 3.07 8.58 16.45
C LEU A 513 2.07 7.62 17.11
N LYS A 514 1.67 6.55 16.44
CA LYS A 514 0.73 5.54 16.97
C LYS A 514 1.43 4.31 17.55
N GLY A 515 2.77 4.34 17.63
CA GLY A 515 3.56 3.26 18.23
C GLY A 515 3.98 2.14 17.25
N ARG A 516 3.78 2.32 15.94
CA ARG A 516 4.30 1.41 14.91
C ARG A 516 5.80 1.32 15.05
N LYS A 517 6.33 0.11 15.16
CA LYS A 517 7.77 -0.11 15.17
C LYS A 517 8.32 -0.04 13.75
N CYS A 518 9.47 0.61 13.62
CA CYS A 518 10.29 0.58 12.42
C CYS A 518 11.65 -0.01 12.81
N ARG A 519 11.90 -1.26 12.41
CA ARG A 519 13.07 -2.04 12.82
C ARG A 519 14.22 -1.91 11.84
N PHE A 520 15.43 -1.89 12.37
CA PHE A 520 16.70 -1.89 11.61
C PHE A 520 17.53 -3.09 12.07
N ASP A 521 17.15 -4.28 11.58
CA ASP A 521 17.66 -5.57 12.07
C ASP A 521 18.84 -6.11 11.24
N LEU A 522 19.23 -5.40 10.18
CA LEU A 522 20.39 -5.76 9.36
C LEU A 522 21.65 -5.10 9.88
N TRP A 523 22.76 -5.81 9.73
CA TRP A 523 24.07 -5.40 10.21
C TRP A 523 25.11 -5.49 9.10
N GLU A 524 26.09 -4.59 9.14
CA GLU A 524 27.21 -4.51 8.21
C GLU A 524 28.51 -4.15 8.96
N PRO A 525 29.68 -4.45 8.41
CA PRO A 525 30.95 -3.99 8.97
C PRO A 525 31.04 -2.47 9.02
N ASP A 526 31.63 -1.94 10.09
CA ASP A 526 31.89 -0.49 10.22
C ASP A 526 33.14 -0.10 9.40
N THR A 527 33.02 -0.19 8.08
CA THR A 527 34.09 0.11 7.09
C THR A 527 33.54 0.99 5.98
N PHE A 528 34.44 1.57 5.17
CA PHE A 528 34.07 2.34 3.97
C PHE A 528 33.81 1.45 2.73
N ALA A 529 34.09 0.14 2.80
CA ALA A 529 33.84 -0.77 1.71
C ALA A 529 32.34 -1.05 1.56
N MET A 530 31.87 -1.22 0.32
CA MET A 530 30.50 -1.69 0.07
C MET A 530 30.39 -3.15 0.53
N THR A 531 29.56 -3.37 1.53
CA THR A 531 29.31 -4.70 2.12
C THR A 531 27.82 -5.02 2.07
N LYS A 532 27.49 -6.30 2.11
CA LYS A 532 26.11 -6.77 2.16
C LYS A 532 25.58 -6.65 3.60
N ALA A 533 24.44 -6.00 3.77
CA ALA A 533 23.76 -5.99 5.05
C ALA A 533 23.04 -7.33 5.30
N LEU A 534 23.27 -7.95 6.48
CA LEU A 534 22.79 -9.26 6.85
C LEU A 534 22.15 -9.25 8.24
N PRO A 535 21.26 -10.19 8.59
CA PRO A 535 20.85 -10.45 9.96
C PRO A 535 22.08 -10.66 10.87
N TYR A 536 21.99 -10.28 12.15
CA TYR A 536 23.15 -10.24 13.04
C TYR A 536 23.98 -11.54 13.06
N GLN A 537 23.32 -12.69 13.21
CA GLN A 537 24.00 -13.98 13.26
C GLN A 537 24.70 -14.31 11.93
N GLU A 538 24.06 -14.04 10.80
CA GLU A 538 24.67 -14.22 9.48
C GLU A 538 25.84 -13.25 9.27
N ALA A 539 25.72 -12.00 9.73
CA ALA A 539 26.78 -11.01 9.64
C ALA A 539 28.02 -11.42 10.48
N VAL A 540 27.82 -12.00 11.66
CA VAL A 540 28.91 -12.55 12.48
C VAL A 540 29.59 -13.74 11.80
N LEU A 541 28.82 -14.59 11.12
CA LEU A 541 29.39 -15.72 10.37
C LEU A 541 30.15 -15.26 9.13
N GLU A 542 29.62 -14.32 8.39
CA GLU A 542 30.21 -13.82 7.13
C GLU A 542 31.46 -12.96 7.37
N TYR A 543 31.40 -12.04 8.35
CA TYR A 543 32.45 -11.03 8.58
C TYR A 543 33.39 -11.36 9.73
N GLY A 544 33.11 -12.43 10.48
CA GLY A 544 33.91 -12.89 11.62
C GLY A 544 33.45 -12.33 12.97
N ALA A 545 33.62 -13.13 14.01
CA ALA A 545 33.16 -12.81 15.38
C ALA A 545 33.88 -11.59 16.01
N THR A 546 35.03 -11.18 15.47
CA THR A 546 35.81 -10.00 15.92
C THR A 546 35.53 -8.76 15.09
N ALA A 547 34.73 -8.86 14.02
CA ALA A 547 34.39 -7.72 13.18
C ALA A 547 33.56 -6.70 13.97
N ARG A 548 33.90 -5.43 13.86
CA ARG A 548 33.07 -4.34 14.40
C ARG A 548 31.85 -4.15 13.49
N LEU A 549 30.71 -4.62 13.95
CA LEU A 549 29.44 -4.51 13.22
C LEU A 549 28.65 -3.30 13.70
N LYS A 550 27.99 -2.62 12.74
CA LYS A 550 26.99 -1.56 12.99
C LYS A 550 25.68 -1.92 12.32
N ARG A 551 24.58 -1.31 12.77
CA ARG A 551 23.28 -1.45 12.10
C ARG A 551 23.34 -0.79 10.72
N ALA A 552 22.85 -1.51 9.72
CA ALA A 552 22.79 -1.05 8.35
C ALA A 552 21.61 -0.06 8.14
N TYR A 553 21.76 0.82 7.16
CA TYR A 553 20.71 1.74 6.69
C TYR A 553 20.18 2.74 7.72
N THR A 554 20.86 2.97 8.84
CA THR A 554 20.40 3.87 9.91
C THR A 554 20.22 5.32 9.45
N TYR A 555 20.90 5.74 8.38
CA TYR A 555 20.70 7.04 7.73
C TYR A 555 19.26 7.26 7.21
N LYS A 556 18.48 6.18 7.00
CA LYS A 556 17.07 6.22 6.61
C LYS A 556 16.11 6.35 7.80
N ALA A 557 16.62 6.36 9.04
CA ALA A 557 15.78 6.22 10.21
C ALA A 557 14.80 7.38 10.40
N LEU A 558 15.27 8.63 10.23
CA LEU A 558 14.40 9.81 10.32
C LEU A 558 13.29 9.78 9.25
N ASN A 559 13.65 9.46 8.01
CA ASN A 559 12.68 9.32 6.93
C ASN A 559 11.62 8.27 7.27
N ARG A 560 12.06 7.09 7.72
CA ARG A 560 11.16 5.98 8.07
C ARG A 560 10.23 6.35 9.22
N LEU A 561 10.73 7.09 10.22
CA LEU A 561 9.93 7.62 11.33
C LEU A 561 8.83 8.57 10.84
N ILE A 562 9.19 9.54 10.00
CA ILE A 562 8.26 10.55 9.48
C ILE A 562 7.22 9.90 8.57
N GLN A 563 7.64 9.07 7.61
CA GLN A 563 6.70 8.40 6.70
C GLN A 563 5.74 7.43 7.42
N ALA A 564 6.22 6.69 8.41
CA ALA A 564 5.37 5.82 9.21
C ALA A 564 4.37 6.62 10.04
N SER A 565 4.78 7.76 10.58
CA SER A 565 3.90 8.65 11.34
C SER A 565 2.86 9.34 10.45
N ALA A 566 3.24 9.75 9.24
CA ALA A 566 2.33 10.27 8.23
C ALA A 566 1.28 9.22 7.83
N ALA A 567 1.71 7.98 7.60
CA ALA A 567 0.80 6.87 7.30
C ALA A 567 -0.18 6.60 8.45
N ASP A 568 0.29 6.60 9.70
CA ASP A 568 -0.55 6.40 10.87
C ASP A 568 -1.58 7.54 11.03
N MET A 569 -1.16 8.78 10.77
CA MET A 569 -2.03 9.97 10.83
C MET A 569 -3.13 9.89 9.77
N THR A 570 -2.79 9.57 8.52
CA THR A 570 -3.76 9.41 7.43
C THR A 570 -4.72 8.24 7.71
N LYS A 571 -4.22 7.10 8.20
CA LYS A 571 -5.06 5.95 8.57
C LYS A 571 -6.00 6.28 9.74
N GLN A 572 -5.54 7.03 10.73
CA GLN A 572 -6.41 7.49 11.83
C GLN A 572 -7.50 8.43 11.32
N ALA A 573 -7.16 9.33 10.40
CA ALA A 573 -8.14 10.20 9.75
C ALA A 573 -9.19 9.38 8.98
N MET A 574 -8.76 8.36 8.21
CA MET A 574 -9.67 7.45 7.50
C MET A 574 -10.64 6.74 8.45
N VAL A 575 -10.14 6.22 9.57
CA VAL A 575 -10.99 5.56 10.59
C VAL A 575 -11.99 6.55 11.16
N ASN A 576 -11.54 7.75 11.55
CA ASN A 576 -12.41 8.76 12.15
C ASN A 576 -13.50 9.23 11.15
N VAL A 577 -13.14 9.43 9.88
CA VAL A 577 -14.09 9.78 8.82
C VAL A 577 -15.09 8.64 8.59
N TYR A 578 -14.61 7.40 8.56
CA TYR A 578 -15.47 6.23 8.39
C TYR A 578 -16.46 6.05 9.57
N GLU A 579 -16.04 6.29 10.79
CA GLU A 579 -16.90 6.23 12.00
C GLU A 579 -18.03 7.27 11.96
N THR A 580 -17.96 8.33 11.14
CA THR A 580 -19.09 9.25 10.88
C THR A 580 -20.09 8.72 9.84
N GLY A 581 -19.85 7.57 9.27
CA GLY A 581 -20.65 6.99 8.17
C GLY A 581 -20.20 7.43 6.77
N LYS A 582 -19.15 8.23 6.64
CA LYS A 582 -18.55 8.58 5.34
C LYS A 582 -17.48 7.58 4.94
N VAL A 583 -17.64 7.01 3.75
CA VAL A 583 -16.64 6.12 3.17
C VAL A 583 -15.81 6.90 2.15
N PRO A 584 -14.48 6.97 2.28
CA PRO A 584 -13.64 7.59 1.27
C PRO A 584 -13.76 6.89 -0.09
N LEU A 585 -13.58 7.62 -1.18
CA LEU A 585 -13.55 7.10 -2.54
C LEU A 585 -12.17 6.54 -2.87
N ILE A 586 -11.14 7.35 -2.65
CA ILE A 586 -9.73 7.01 -2.90
C ILE A 586 -8.88 7.63 -1.77
N GLN A 587 -7.80 6.95 -1.41
CA GLN A 587 -6.73 7.49 -0.58
C GLN A 587 -5.45 7.56 -1.40
N ILE A 588 -4.80 8.72 -1.45
CA ILE A 588 -3.58 8.96 -2.22
C ILE A 588 -2.57 9.70 -1.34
N HIS A 589 -1.54 9.00 -0.87
CA HIS A 589 -0.51 9.57 0.01
C HIS A 589 -1.08 10.15 1.30
N ASP A 590 -1.27 11.46 1.36
CA ASP A 590 -1.83 12.28 2.44
C ASP A 590 -3.22 12.86 2.11
N GLU A 591 -3.75 12.59 0.91
CA GLU A 591 -5.06 13.01 0.42
C GLU A 591 -6.14 11.94 0.67
N LEU A 592 -7.33 12.38 1.09
CA LEU A 592 -8.58 11.61 1.03
C LEU A 592 -9.52 12.24 0.02
N ALA A 593 -9.90 11.45 -0.98
CA ALA A 593 -10.99 11.82 -1.89
C ALA A 593 -12.31 11.30 -1.34
N VAL A 594 -13.30 12.17 -1.23
CA VAL A 594 -14.63 11.86 -0.69
C VAL A 594 -15.73 12.46 -1.56
N SER A 595 -16.91 11.83 -1.50
CA SER A 595 -18.12 12.38 -2.11
C SER A 595 -18.86 13.21 -1.08
N VAL A 596 -19.13 14.50 -1.37
CA VAL A 596 -19.74 15.45 -0.46
C VAL A 596 -20.91 16.18 -1.10
N LYS A 597 -21.87 16.59 -0.31
CA LYS A 597 -23.03 17.34 -0.80
C LYS A 597 -22.72 18.83 -1.03
N ASN A 598 -21.85 19.38 -0.22
CA ASN A 598 -21.51 20.81 -0.22
C ASN A 598 -20.15 21.05 0.45
N LYS A 599 -19.75 22.31 0.48
CA LYS A 599 -18.48 22.75 1.05
C LYS A 599 -18.42 22.54 2.57
N GLU A 600 -19.52 22.77 3.28
CA GLU A 600 -19.59 22.63 4.74
C GLU A 600 -19.31 21.16 5.16
N GLU A 601 -19.78 20.20 4.39
CA GLU A 601 -19.48 18.78 4.64
C GLU A 601 -18.00 18.47 4.41
N ALA A 602 -17.38 19.03 3.37
CA ALA A 602 -15.95 18.88 3.13
C ALA A 602 -15.10 19.52 4.23
N GLU A 603 -15.47 20.70 4.71
CA GLU A 603 -14.84 21.38 5.84
C GLU A 603 -14.95 20.55 7.13
N GLY A 604 -16.13 19.98 7.41
CA GLY A 604 -16.31 19.07 8.55
C GLY A 604 -15.44 17.82 8.47
N ILE A 605 -15.22 17.25 7.28
CA ILE A 605 -14.29 16.12 7.10
C ILE A 605 -12.84 16.58 7.29
N ALA A 606 -12.46 17.75 6.78
CA ALA A 606 -11.13 18.32 6.99
C ALA A 606 -10.84 18.53 8.48
N ASP A 607 -11.79 19.01 9.26
CA ASP A 607 -11.65 19.17 10.71
C ASP A 607 -11.41 17.82 11.42
N ILE A 608 -12.11 16.77 10.99
CA ILE A 608 -11.89 15.41 11.50
C ILE A 608 -10.47 14.93 11.15
N MET A 609 -9.99 15.19 9.94
CA MET A 609 -8.64 14.83 9.54
C MET A 609 -7.58 15.60 10.33
N GLN A 610 -7.72 16.92 10.46
CA GLN A 610 -6.78 17.80 11.17
C GLN A 610 -6.63 17.43 12.65
N THR A 611 -7.69 16.94 13.27
CA THR A 611 -7.71 16.55 14.68
C THR A 611 -7.43 15.07 14.94
N ALA A 612 -7.22 14.26 13.91
CA ALA A 612 -7.07 12.81 14.02
C ALA A 612 -5.89 12.37 14.90
N VAL A 613 -4.78 13.09 14.84
CA VAL A 613 -3.60 12.86 15.68
C VAL A 613 -3.03 14.19 16.13
N PRO A 614 -3.00 14.47 17.44
CA PRO A 614 -2.48 15.74 17.96
C PRO A 614 -0.97 15.86 17.74
N LEU A 615 -0.54 17.01 17.23
CA LEU A 615 0.85 17.41 17.07
C LEU A 615 1.16 18.65 17.93
N GLU A 616 2.44 18.98 18.10
CA GLU A 616 2.88 20.24 18.74
C GLU A 616 2.58 21.48 17.88
N VAL A 617 2.33 21.27 16.61
CA VAL A 617 1.94 22.29 15.63
C VAL A 617 0.58 21.93 15.03
N PRO A 618 -0.24 22.91 14.63
CA PRO A 618 -1.56 22.61 14.04
C PRO A 618 -1.41 21.79 12.75
N SER A 619 -2.31 20.84 12.56
CA SER A 619 -2.49 20.17 11.26
C SER A 619 -3.53 20.96 10.46
N VAL A 620 -3.28 21.15 9.18
CA VAL A 620 -4.16 21.86 8.25
C VAL A 620 -4.41 20.97 7.03
N CYS A 621 -5.61 21.04 6.48
CA CYS A 621 -5.97 20.39 5.25
C CYS A 621 -6.38 21.41 4.20
N ASP A 622 -5.86 21.23 2.99
CA ASP A 622 -6.31 21.91 1.79
C ASP A 622 -7.55 21.20 1.24
N ILE A 623 -8.54 21.94 0.78
CA ILE A 623 -9.81 21.39 0.29
C ILE A 623 -10.04 21.88 -1.14
N GLU A 624 -10.15 20.94 -2.06
CA GLU A 624 -10.50 21.21 -3.46
C GLU A 624 -11.81 20.51 -3.80
N ILE A 625 -12.78 21.22 -4.38
CA ILE A 625 -14.13 20.70 -4.68
C ILE A 625 -14.45 20.88 -6.15
N GLY A 626 -14.99 19.84 -6.77
CA GLY A 626 -15.39 19.88 -8.18
C GLY A 626 -16.43 18.85 -8.55
N ALA A 627 -16.88 18.90 -9.81
CA ALA A 627 -17.82 17.91 -10.36
C ALA A 627 -17.20 16.53 -10.58
N SER A 628 -15.87 16.46 -10.60
CA SER A 628 -15.07 15.24 -10.77
C SER A 628 -13.71 15.43 -10.12
N TRP A 629 -12.92 14.36 -9.99
CA TRP A 629 -11.56 14.47 -9.46
C TRP A 629 -10.67 15.45 -10.26
N GLY A 630 -10.81 15.52 -11.60
CA GLY A 630 -9.99 16.40 -12.42
C GLY A 630 -10.42 17.88 -12.38
N THR A 631 -11.62 18.17 -11.89
CA THR A 631 -12.13 19.54 -11.72
C THR A 631 -12.03 20.05 -10.28
N ALA A 632 -11.70 19.18 -9.33
CA ALA A 632 -11.33 19.47 -7.97
C ALA A 632 -9.81 19.75 -7.91
N ALA A 633 -9.35 20.81 -8.59
CA ALA A 633 -7.93 21.15 -8.69
C ALA A 633 -7.75 22.68 -8.79
#